data_7aa9c8d0290283a8f888df0d08e40818
#
_entry.id   7aa9c8d0290283a8f888df0d08e40818
#
_cell.length_a   1.000
_cell.length_b   1.000
_cell.length_c   1.000
_cell.angle_alpha   90.00
_cell.angle_beta   90.00
_cell.angle_gamma   90.00
#
_symmetry.space_group_name_H-M   'P 1'
#
loop_
_entity.id
_entity.type
_entity.pdbx_description
1 polymer ?
#
loop_
_entity_poly.entity_id
_entity_poly.type
_entity_poly.pdbx_seq_one_letter_code
_entity_poly.pdbx_strand_id
1 'polypeptide(L)'
;MALSEERRAELAGYLRGTSVAREHITPEYRKCLELAEKETVTIPVGDQDEVTCYIFTAKNRSPRCPVHINVHGGGFVRPHVERDEIYSAKVADAIGGIVVDVDYKLAPEYPFPTAFQEVYEVGRWTFSQLKKWDADEKRVSMGGHSAGANLTAAVTLKANQTKEFQLCLQVLDYGAFDLATDPDDKKGAADNLIPAERGRMFTEAYTDGDLTLTRDPYCSPLWAPDEMLEGLPEALVVTAGYDNFRFEDYDYAIRMAAAGTKVTLKCYTRSNHGFLVHCTEEWEAGQELVIGAIRQAGL
;
A
#
# COMPACT_ATOMS: atom_id res chain seq x y z
N MET A 1 -11.83 20.64 -13.56
CA MET A 1 -12.41 21.52 -12.52
C MET A 1 -12.58 20.68 -11.26
N ALA A 2 -12.27 21.24 -10.09
CA ALA A 2 -12.50 20.55 -8.82
C ALA A 2 -13.96 20.11 -8.66
N LEU A 3 -14.19 19.01 -7.96
CA LEU A 3 -15.52 18.50 -7.67
C LEU A 3 -16.30 19.45 -6.76
N SER A 4 -17.63 19.51 -6.94
CA SER A 4 -18.51 20.20 -6.00
C SER A 4 -18.54 19.45 -4.65
N GLU A 5 -18.87 20.16 -3.56
CA GLU A 5 -19.03 19.55 -2.24
C GLU A 5 -20.10 18.44 -2.25
N GLU A 6 -21.20 18.65 -2.99
CA GLU A 6 -22.25 17.65 -3.16
C GLU A 6 -21.73 16.39 -3.83
N ARG A 7 -20.92 16.51 -4.92
CA ARG A 7 -20.35 15.36 -5.61
C ARG A 7 -19.33 14.63 -4.74
N ARG A 8 -18.49 15.33 -3.99
CA ARG A 8 -17.57 14.72 -3.02
C ARG A 8 -18.34 13.93 -1.96
N ALA A 9 -19.40 14.49 -1.39
CA ALA A 9 -20.22 13.80 -0.39
C ALA A 9 -20.91 12.55 -0.97
N GLU A 10 -21.41 12.62 -2.21
CA GLU A 10 -21.98 11.47 -2.93
C GLU A 10 -20.96 10.35 -3.11
N LEU A 11 -19.77 10.68 -3.65
CA LEU A 11 -18.70 9.71 -3.87
C LEU A 11 -18.25 9.06 -2.55
N ALA A 12 -18.00 9.84 -1.51
CA ALA A 12 -17.63 9.36 -0.20
C ALA A 12 -18.69 8.42 0.39
N GLY A 13 -19.95 8.83 0.36
CA GLY A 13 -21.06 8.03 0.87
C GLY A 13 -21.21 6.69 0.15
N TYR A 14 -21.19 6.70 -1.18
CA TYR A 14 -21.30 5.48 -1.98
C TYR A 14 -20.08 4.56 -1.79
N LEU A 15 -18.88 5.08 -1.95
CA LEU A 15 -17.65 4.27 -1.93
C LEU A 15 -17.33 3.70 -0.54
N ARG A 16 -17.65 4.42 0.54
CA ARG A 16 -17.48 3.95 1.92
C ARG A 16 -18.60 3.02 2.36
N GLY A 17 -19.83 3.23 1.86
CA GLY A 17 -21.00 2.43 2.22
C GLY A 17 -21.07 1.06 1.55
N THR A 18 -20.30 0.81 0.48
CA THR A 18 -20.36 -0.44 -0.29
C THR A 18 -19.11 -1.28 -0.12
N SER A 19 -19.25 -2.55 0.31
CA SER A 19 -18.15 -3.52 0.31
C SER A 19 -18.31 -4.53 -0.82
N VAL A 20 -17.21 -4.90 -1.48
CA VAL A 20 -17.20 -5.97 -2.48
C VAL A 20 -16.61 -7.27 -1.94
N ALA A 21 -15.87 -7.22 -0.85
CA ALA A 21 -15.21 -8.38 -0.27
C ALA A 21 -15.91 -8.83 1.02
N ARG A 22 -15.97 -10.16 1.20
CA ARG A 22 -16.34 -10.76 2.49
C ARG A 22 -15.09 -10.92 3.32
N GLU A 23 -15.13 -10.40 4.55
CA GLU A 23 -14.05 -10.60 5.52
C GLU A 23 -14.27 -11.90 6.28
N HIS A 24 -13.21 -12.67 6.46
CA HIS A 24 -13.18 -13.90 7.26
C HIS A 24 -12.19 -13.79 8.42
N ILE A 25 -12.27 -12.70 9.16
CA ILE A 25 -11.42 -12.48 10.35
C ILE A 25 -11.97 -13.34 11.50
N THR A 26 -11.24 -14.42 11.78
CA THR A 26 -11.60 -15.30 12.88
C THR A 26 -11.21 -14.70 14.24
N PRO A 27 -11.86 -15.13 15.35
CA PRO A 27 -11.41 -14.74 16.69
C PRO A 27 -9.95 -15.09 16.97
N GLU A 28 -9.45 -16.19 16.42
CA GLU A 28 -8.05 -16.63 16.52
C GLU A 28 -7.11 -15.66 15.80
N TYR A 29 -7.46 -15.23 14.59
CA TYR A 29 -6.65 -14.25 13.85
C TYR A 29 -6.64 -12.89 14.55
N ARG A 30 -7.78 -12.47 15.14
CA ARG A 30 -7.86 -11.22 15.92
C ARG A 30 -6.92 -11.20 17.13
N LYS A 31 -6.56 -12.36 17.72
CA LYS A 31 -5.57 -12.45 18.80
C LYS A 31 -4.17 -11.99 18.38
N CYS A 32 -3.88 -11.86 17.08
CA CYS A 32 -2.62 -11.29 16.63
C CYS A 32 -2.39 -9.87 17.17
N LEU A 33 -3.45 -9.11 17.50
CA LEU A 33 -3.32 -7.81 18.16
C LEU A 33 -2.58 -7.89 19.51
N GLU A 34 -2.63 -9.04 20.19
CA GLU A 34 -1.96 -9.27 21.48
C GLU A 34 -0.45 -9.56 21.32
N LEU A 35 0.05 -9.78 20.09
CA LEU A 35 1.45 -10.14 19.81
C LEU A 35 2.40 -8.94 19.82
N ALA A 36 1.86 -7.73 19.61
CA ALA A 36 2.64 -6.49 19.57
C ALA A 36 2.08 -5.45 20.55
N GLU A 37 2.94 -4.53 20.96
CA GLU A 37 2.53 -3.31 21.66
C GLU A 37 2.15 -2.25 20.61
N LYS A 38 1.01 -1.57 20.83
CA LYS A 38 0.51 -0.51 19.95
C LYS A 38 0.71 0.86 20.59
N GLU A 39 1.35 1.78 19.86
CA GLU A 39 1.44 3.21 20.18
C GLU A 39 0.80 4.01 19.03
N THR A 40 0.03 5.05 19.35
CA THR A 40 -0.47 6.00 18.35
C THR A 40 0.44 7.21 18.33
N VAL A 41 0.89 7.60 17.14
CA VAL A 41 1.72 8.78 16.94
C VAL A 41 1.11 9.67 15.86
N THR A 42 1.38 10.95 15.95
CA THR A 42 1.04 11.95 14.94
C THR A 42 2.33 12.51 14.37
N ILE A 43 2.46 12.43 13.04
CA ILE A 43 3.68 12.83 12.32
C ILE A 43 3.39 14.11 11.54
N PRO A 44 4.17 15.18 11.72
CA PRO A 44 4.00 16.42 10.96
C PRO A 44 4.23 16.20 9.45
N VAL A 45 3.38 16.81 8.64
CA VAL A 45 3.47 16.85 7.16
C VAL A 45 3.52 18.33 6.74
N GLY A 46 4.72 18.80 6.38
CA GLY A 46 4.93 20.24 6.16
C GLY A 46 4.64 21.09 7.41
N ASP A 47 4.19 22.34 7.19
CA ASP A 47 4.04 23.32 8.29
C ASP A 47 2.67 23.28 8.99
N GLN A 48 1.63 22.73 8.37
CA GLN A 48 0.24 22.86 8.82
C GLN A 48 -0.56 21.57 8.80
N ASP A 49 0.04 20.46 8.44
CA ASP A 49 -0.63 19.18 8.30
C ASP A 49 0.03 18.08 9.13
N GLU A 50 -0.71 17.00 9.36
CA GLU A 50 -0.25 15.86 10.15
C GLU A 50 -0.93 14.57 9.70
N VAL A 51 -0.23 13.44 9.85
CA VAL A 51 -0.75 12.10 9.59
C VAL A 51 -0.68 11.24 10.85
N THR A 52 -1.73 10.48 11.11
CA THR A 52 -1.77 9.51 12.20
C THR A 52 -1.11 8.20 11.77
N CYS A 53 -0.29 7.62 12.64
CA CYS A 53 0.27 6.29 12.46
C CYS A 53 0.11 5.46 13.74
N TYR A 54 -0.03 4.14 13.55
CA TYR A 54 -0.02 3.17 14.63
C TYR A 54 1.29 2.40 14.58
N ILE A 55 2.07 2.45 15.65
CA ILE A 55 3.35 1.77 15.76
C ILE A 55 3.14 0.46 16.48
N PHE A 56 3.31 -0.65 15.78
CA PHE A 56 3.26 -1.99 16.34
C PHE A 56 4.68 -2.48 16.61
N THR A 57 5.03 -2.66 17.88
CA THR A 57 6.33 -3.17 18.30
C THR A 57 6.19 -4.59 18.80
N ALA A 58 6.89 -5.54 18.17
CA ALA A 58 6.89 -6.93 18.59
C ALA A 58 7.35 -7.08 20.04
N LYS A 59 6.64 -7.88 20.85
CA LYS A 59 7.05 -8.19 22.23
C LYS A 59 8.36 -8.99 22.29
N ASN A 60 8.66 -9.74 21.23
CA ASN A 60 9.87 -10.53 21.04
C ASN A 60 10.95 -9.81 20.20
N ARG A 61 10.89 -8.49 20.10
CA ARG A 61 11.78 -7.68 19.28
C ARG A 61 13.26 -7.89 19.62
N SER A 62 14.05 -8.13 18.58
CA SER A 62 15.52 -8.24 18.69
C SER A 62 16.21 -6.88 18.52
N PRO A 63 17.45 -6.72 19.04
CA PRO A 63 18.31 -5.59 18.66
C PRO A 63 18.52 -5.53 17.16
N ARG A 64 18.69 -4.31 16.62
CA ARG A 64 18.83 -4.07 15.17
C ARG A 64 17.70 -4.72 14.37
N CYS A 65 16.47 -4.57 14.87
CA CYS A 65 15.31 -5.18 14.26
C CYS A 65 14.96 -4.55 12.89
N PRO A 66 14.26 -5.29 12.02
CA PRO A 66 13.68 -4.73 10.81
C PRO A 66 12.53 -3.79 11.14
N VAL A 67 12.26 -2.84 10.21
CA VAL A 67 11.08 -1.97 10.24
C VAL A 67 10.29 -2.15 8.94
N HIS A 68 8.98 -2.27 9.05
CA HIS A 68 8.10 -2.30 7.90
C HIS A 68 7.09 -1.15 7.99
N ILE A 69 6.92 -0.41 6.91
CA ILE A 69 5.89 0.62 6.79
C ILE A 69 4.72 -0.01 6.03
N ASN A 70 3.56 -0.14 6.67
CA ASN A 70 2.36 -0.70 6.07
C ASN A 70 1.40 0.41 5.64
N VAL A 71 0.88 0.32 4.41
CA VAL A 71 -0.04 1.29 3.83
C VAL A 71 -1.33 0.56 3.44
N HIS A 72 -2.44 0.89 4.12
CA HIS A 72 -3.70 0.20 3.91
C HIS A 72 -4.31 0.46 2.54
N GLY A 73 -5.16 -0.45 2.09
CA GLY A 73 -5.94 -0.33 0.87
C GLY A 73 -7.25 0.44 1.08
N GLY A 74 -8.08 0.44 0.04
CA GLY A 74 -9.41 1.06 0.13
C GLY A 74 -9.69 2.10 -0.94
N GLY A 75 -8.95 2.06 -2.07
CA GLY A 75 -9.17 2.96 -3.21
C GLY A 75 -8.94 4.43 -2.87
N PHE A 76 -8.06 4.72 -1.92
CA PHE A 76 -7.76 6.07 -1.38
C PHE A 76 -8.93 6.74 -0.64
N VAL A 77 -10.09 6.09 -0.53
CA VAL A 77 -11.35 6.66 -0.02
C VAL A 77 -11.82 6.01 1.27
N ARG A 78 -11.48 4.73 1.47
CA ARG A 78 -11.92 3.94 2.62
C ARG A 78 -10.93 4.05 3.77
N PRO A 79 -11.45 4.14 5.02
CA PRO A 79 -10.61 4.33 6.19
C PRO A 79 -9.79 3.08 6.52
N HIS A 80 -8.71 3.32 7.24
CA HIS A 80 -8.02 2.33 8.04
C HIS A 80 -9.00 1.67 9.03
N VAL A 81 -8.90 0.36 9.22
CA VAL A 81 -9.81 -0.41 10.07
C VAL A 81 -9.06 -1.51 10.84
N GLU A 82 -9.74 -2.15 11.79
CA GLU A 82 -9.16 -3.18 12.69
C GLU A 82 -8.37 -4.29 11.96
N ARG A 83 -8.79 -4.71 10.76
CA ARG A 83 -8.06 -5.76 10.02
C ARG A 83 -6.65 -5.34 9.62
N ASP A 84 -6.44 -4.05 9.35
CA ASP A 84 -5.15 -3.49 8.98
C ASP A 84 -4.22 -3.52 10.21
N GLU A 85 -4.77 -3.22 11.41
CA GLU A 85 -4.08 -3.35 12.69
C GLU A 85 -3.70 -4.80 13.01
N ILE A 86 -4.63 -5.76 12.80
CA ILE A 86 -4.37 -7.19 13.03
C ILE A 86 -3.23 -7.68 12.15
N TYR A 87 -3.26 -7.29 10.87
CA TYR A 87 -2.19 -7.61 9.92
C TYR A 87 -0.86 -7.01 10.37
N SER A 88 -0.84 -5.72 10.72
CA SER A 88 0.36 -5.02 11.17
C SER A 88 0.96 -5.61 12.45
N ALA A 89 0.12 -5.98 13.42
CA ALA A 89 0.57 -6.66 14.65
C ALA A 89 1.17 -8.05 14.35
N LYS A 90 0.53 -8.83 13.46
CA LYS A 90 1.05 -10.13 13.01
C LYS A 90 2.40 -9.99 12.30
N VAL A 91 2.52 -9.02 11.40
CA VAL A 91 3.78 -8.77 10.69
C VAL A 91 4.88 -8.38 11.68
N ALA A 92 4.61 -7.45 12.61
CA ALA A 92 5.57 -7.00 13.61
C ALA A 92 6.13 -8.18 14.43
N ASP A 93 5.27 -9.03 14.97
CA ASP A 93 5.67 -10.23 15.72
C ASP A 93 6.50 -11.19 14.85
N ALA A 94 6.00 -11.50 13.66
CA ALA A 94 6.63 -12.47 12.78
C ALA A 94 8.02 -12.04 12.29
N ILE A 95 8.26 -10.75 12.10
CA ILE A 95 9.60 -10.24 11.74
C ILE A 95 10.47 -9.95 12.96
N GLY A 96 9.92 -10.01 14.18
CA GLY A 96 10.62 -9.64 15.43
C GLY A 96 11.02 -8.15 15.42
N GLY A 97 10.18 -7.28 14.87
CA GLY A 97 10.51 -5.90 14.57
C GLY A 97 9.40 -4.89 14.86
N ILE A 98 9.37 -3.85 14.06
CA ILE A 98 8.42 -2.74 14.17
C ILE A 98 7.64 -2.62 12.87
N VAL A 99 6.33 -2.39 12.98
CA VAL A 99 5.49 -1.96 11.85
C VAL A 99 4.96 -0.56 12.12
N VAL A 100 5.15 0.33 11.15
CA VAL A 100 4.55 1.67 11.10
C VAL A 100 3.34 1.57 10.18
N ASP A 101 2.14 1.55 10.74
CA ASP A 101 0.89 1.41 10.02
C ASP A 101 0.27 2.79 9.80
N VAL A 102 0.10 3.18 8.54
CA VAL A 102 -0.21 4.55 8.15
C VAL A 102 -1.72 4.73 7.98
N ASP A 103 -2.31 5.66 8.71
CA ASP A 103 -3.70 6.11 8.57
C ASP A 103 -3.73 7.45 7.82
N TYR A 104 -3.52 7.37 6.51
CA TYR A 104 -3.45 8.55 5.64
C TYR A 104 -4.83 9.18 5.40
N LYS A 105 -4.85 10.49 5.12
CA LYS A 105 -6.07 11.23 4.81
C LYS A 105 -6.71 10.78 3.49
N LEU A 106 -8.02 10.74 3.49
CA LEU A 106 -8.82 10.11 2.46
C LEU A 106 -9.40 11.09 1.46
N ALA A 107 -9.40 10.69 0.21
CA ALA A 107 -10.23 11.32 -0.82
C ALA A 107 -11.73 10.99 -0.56
N PRO A 108 -12.66 11.78 -1.06
CA PRO A 108 -12.46 13.00 -1.85
C PRO A 108 -12.19 14.26 -1.03
N GLU A 109 -12.19 14.20 0.31
CA GLU A 109 -11.92 15.36 1.18
C GLU A 109 -10.48 15.83 1.04
N TYR A 110 -9.56 14.89 0.88
CA TYR A 110 -8.13 15.11 0.72
C TYR A 110 -7.62 14.36 -0.53
N PRO A 111 -7.84 14.94 -1.72
CA PRO A 111 -7.46 14.27 -2.97
C PRO A 111 -5.95 14.24 -3.18
N PHE A 112 -5.51 13.58 -4.27
CA PHE A 112 -4.12 13.61 -4.70
C PHE A 112 -3.60 15.07 -4.79
N PRO A 113 -2.40 15.35 -4.26
CA PRO A 113 -1.39 14.38 -3.81
C PRO A 113 -1.33 14.12 -2.28
N THR A 114 -2.38 14.44 -1.49
CA THR A 114 -2.31 14.45 -0.03
C THR A 114 -1.82 13.11 0.56
N ALA A 115 -2.50 11.99 0.29
CA ALA A 115 -2.11 10.68 0.81
C ALA A 115 -0.67 10.29 0.41
N PHE A 116 -0.29 10.59 -0.83
CA PHE A 116 1.07 10.36 -1.32
C PHE A 116 2.11 11.15 -0.52
N GLN A 117 1.85 12.44 -0.26
CA GLN A 117 2.75 13.29 0.52
C GLN A 117 2.86 12.82 1.96
N GLU A 118 1.74 12.45 2.58
CA GLU A 118 1.71 11.92 3.95
C GLU A 118 2.53 10.63 4.08
N VAL A 119 2.32 9.63 3.19
CA VAL A 119 3.08 8.37 3.23
C VAL A 119 4.58 8.61 2.98
N TYR A 120 4.93 9.57 2.11
CA TYR A 120 6.34 9.94 1.90
C TYR A 120 6.97 10.53 3.17
N GLU A 121 6.29 11.45 3.86
CA GLU A 121 6.77 12.03 5.10
C GLU A 121 6.85 10.99 6.24
N VAL A 122 5.93 10.02 6.27
CA VAL A 122 6.04 8.87 7.19
C VAL A 122 7.32 8.07 6.91
N GLY A 123 7.67 7.87 5.64
CA GLY A 123 8.95 7.26 5.27
C GLY A 123 10.14 8.03 5.86
N ARG A 124 10.23 9.33 5.62
CA ARG A 124 11.29 10.20 6.16
C ARG A 124 11.34 10.16 7.69
N TRP A 125 10.18 10.29 8.33
CA TRP A 125 10.08 10.25 9.79
C TRP A 125 10.54 8.89 10.33
N THR A 126 10.13 7.78 9.73
CA THR A 126 10.55 6.43 10.12
C THR A 126 12.07 6.31 10.16
N PHE A 127 12.76 6.78 9.11
CA PHE A 127 14.21 6.75 9.07
C PHE A 127 14.85 7.64 10.18
N SER A 128 14.21 8.73 10.58
CA SER A 128 14.67 9.56 11.71
C SER A 128 14.56 8.86 13.06
N GLN A 129 13.66 7.86 13.20
CA GLN A 129 13.43 7.12 14.45
C GLN A 129 14.32 5.88 14.62
N LEU A 130 14.97 5.38 13.57
CA LEU A 130 15.68 4.10 13.58
C LEU A 130 16.69 3.97 14.72
N LYS A 131 17.45 5.04 14.99
CA LYS A 131 18.42 5.06 16.10
C LYS A 131 17.73 4.94 17.46
N LYS A 132 16.63 5.65 17.67
CA LYS A 132 15.82 5.58 18.91
C LYS A 132 15.24 4.19 19.12
N TRP A 133 14.86 3.53 18.04
CA TRP A 133 14.27 2.18 18.06
C TRP A 133 15.32 1.06 18.10
N ASP A 134 16.60 1.35 18.02
CA ASP A 134 17.65 0.32 17.81
C ASP A 134 17.27 -0.59 16.63
N ALA A 135 16.91 0.03 15.51
CA ALA A 135 16.50 -0.65 14.29
C ALA A 135 17.61 -0.60 13.23
N ASP A 136 17.62 -1.56 12.31
CA ASP A 136 18.64 -1.61 11.24
C ASP A 136 18.19 -0.79 10.03
N GLU A 137 18.95 0.26 9.70
CA GLU A 137 18.66 1.14 8.55
C GLU A 137 18.66 0.43 7.18
N LYS A 138 19.36 -0.71 7.09
CA LYS A 138 19.40 -1.53 5.88
C LYS A 138 18.21 -2.47 5.75
N ARG A 139 17.35 -2.54 6.77
CA ARG A 139 16.22 -3.45 6.86
C ARG A 139 14.90 -2.70 7.03
N VAL A 140 14.77 -1.59 6.32
CA VAL A 140 13.52 -0.83 6.26
C VAL A 140 12.82 -1.14 4.95
N SER A 141 11.62 -1.69 5.04
CA SER A 141 10.75 -2.02 3.90
C SER A 141 9.45 -1.21 3.96
N MET A 142 8.80 -1.05 2.83
CA MET A 142 7.46 -0.48 2.74
C MET A 142 6.59 -1.40 1.92
N GLY A 143 5.32 -1.54 2.29
CA GLY A 143 4.38 -2.32 1.52
C GLY A 143 2.95 -1.84 1.73
N GLY A 144 2.07 -2.28 0.86
CA GLY A 144 0.67 -1.93 0.96
C GLY A 144 -0.22 -2.76 0.05
N HIS A 145 -1.51 -2.59 0.25
CA HIS A 145 -2.55 -3.36 -0.39
C HIS A 145 -3.39 -2.47 -1.31
N SER A 146 -3.60 -2.87 -2.58
CA SER A 146 -4.46 -2.14 -3.52
C SER A 146 -4.01 -0.68 -3.69
N ALA A 147 -4.80 0.31 -3.29
CA ALA A 147 -4.41 1.72 -3.25
C ALA A 147 -3.14 1.96 -2.41
N GLY A 148 -2.95 1.21 -1.31
CA GLY A 148 -1.72 1.28 -0.52
C GLY A 148 -0.49 0.78 -1.27
N ALA A 149 -0.64 -0.21 -2.15
CA ALA A 149 0.44 -0.65 -3.04
C ALA A 149 0.79 0.43 -4.08
N ASN A 150 -0.21 1.14 -4.61
CA ASN A 150 0.01 2.32 -5.45
C ASN A 150 0.83 3.38 -4.71
N LEU A 151 0.40 3.76 -3.49
CA LEU A 151 1.11 4.75 -2.67
C LEU A 151 2.53 4.29 -2.34
N THR A 152 2.74 3.00 -2.02
CA THR A 152 4.05 2.40 -1.80
C THR A 152 4.95 2.54 -3.03
N ALA A 153 4.46 2.20 -4.21
CA ALA A 153 5.20 2.34 -5.47
C ALA A 153 5.55 3.81 -5.75
N ALA A 154 4.58 4.72 -5.64
CA ALA A 154 4.77 6.15 -5.84
C ALA A 154 5.80 6.76 -4.88
N VAL A 155 5.72 6.42 -3.59
CA VAL A 155 6.70 6.85 -2.58
C VAL A 155 8.08 6.28 -2.86
N THR A 156 8.16 5.01 -3.28
CA THR A 156 9.44 4.37 -3.64
C THR A 156 10.09 5.05 -4.84
N LEU A 157 9.30 5.43 -5.87
CA LEU A 157 9.79 6.24 -7.00
C LEU A 157 10.38 7.57 -6.51
N LYS A 158 9.65 8.30 -5.67
CA LYS A 158 10.10 9.60 -5.14
C LYS A 158 11.35 9.47 -4.27
N ALA A 159 11.35 8.52 -3.33
CA ALA A 159 12.50 8.27 -2.46
C ALA A 159 13.75 7.91 -3.26
N ASN A 160 13.59 7.10 -4.31
CA ASN A 160 14.70 6.76 -5.21
C ASN A 160 15.24 7.97 -5.98
N GLN A 161 14.40 8.93 -6.34
CA GLN A 161 14.84 10.17 -7.01
C GLN A 161 15.50 11.16 -6.05
N THR A 162 14.90 11.38 -4.88
CA THR A 162 15.37 12.37 -3.92
C THR A 162 16.57 11.89 -3.10
N LYS A 163 16.72 10.55 -2.95
CA LYS A 163 17.72 9.91 -2.08
C LYS A 163 17.65 10.35 -0.61
N GLU A 164 16.49 10.84 -0.15
CA GLU A 164 16.28 11.25 1.24
C GLU A 164 16.21 10.06 2.20
N PHE A 165 15.73 8.92 1.71
CA PHE A 165 15.80 7.63 2.40
C PHE A 165 15.82 6.49 1.38
N GLN A 166 16.24 5.29 1.81
CA GLN A 166 16.35 4.14 0.93
C GLN A 166 15.73 2.91 1.56
N LEU A 167 14.68 2.39 0.92
CA LEU A 167 14.05 1.13 1.28
C LEU A 167 14.89 -0.05 0.78
N CYS A 168 14.88 -1.17 1.50
CA CYS A 168 15.49 -2.42 1.04
C CYS A 168 14.53 -3.28 0.21
N LEU A 169 13.21 -3.13 0.43
CA LEU A 169 12.16 -3.90 -0.22
C LEU A 169 10.89 -3.05 -0.36
N GLN A 170 10.24 -3.13 -1.50
CA GLN A 170 8.85 -2.73 -1.69
C GLN A 170 7.96 -3.96 -1.86
N VAL A 171 6.85 -4.02 -1.11
CA VAL A 171 5.84 -5.08 -1.20
C VAL A 171 4.57 -4.49 -1.81
N LEU A 172 4.17 -5.03 -2.95
CA LEU A 172 3.12 -4.49 -3.78
C LEU A 172 2.02 -5.54 -3.96
N ASP A 173 0.99 -5.46 -3.12
CA ASP A 173 -0.07 -6.45 -3.09
C ASP A 173 -1.28 -5.98 -3.92
N TYR A 174 -1.53 -6.65 -5.05
CA TYR A 174 -2.66 -6.41 -5.97
C TYR A 174 -2.90 -4.92 -6.21
N GLY A 175 -1.88 -4.22 -6.68
CA GLY A 175 -1.84 -2.75 -6.74
C GLY A 175 -2.71 -2.17 -7.86
N ALA A 176 -3.26 -0.97 -7.63
CA ALA A 176 -3.93 -0.17 -8.65
C ALA A 176 -2.92 0.81 -9.26
N PHE A 177 -2.08 0.34 -10.21
CA PHE A 177 -0.94 1.12 -10.73
C PHE A 177 -1.28 1.98 -11.95
N ASP A 178 -2.45 1.81 -12.53
CA ASP A 178 -2.92 2.56 -13.69
C ASP A 178 -4.32 3.15 -13.44
N LEU A 179 -4.37 4.42 -13.10
CA LEU A 179 -5.62 5.17 -12.98
C LEU A 179 -5.98 5.92 -14.27
N ALA A 180 -5.10 5.88 -15.30
CA ALA A 180 -5.29 6.61 -16.55
C ALA A 180 -6.09 5.83 -17.59
N THR A 181 -5.90 4.50 -17.63
CA THR A 181 -6.67 3.65 -18.55
C THR A 181 -8.07 3.40 -17.99
N ASP A 182 -9.09 3.62 -18.82
CA ASP A 182 -10.47 3.34 -18.42
C ASP A 182 -10.62 1.87 -17.99
N PRO A 183 -11.33 1.56 -16.90
CA PRO A 183 -11.50 0.18 -16.43
C PRO A 183 -12.06 -0.80 -17.45
N ASP A 184 -12.91 -0.35 -18.39
CA ASP A 184 -13.44 -1.22 -19.45
C ASP A 184 -12.42 -1.52 -20.56
N ASP A 185 -11.38 -0.67 -20.71
CA ASP A 185 -10.31 -0.84 -21.70
C ASP A 185 -9.10 -1.62 -21.15
N LYS A 186 -9.08 -1.93 -19.84
CA LYS A 186 -8.00 -2.67 -19.20
C LYS A 186 -8.01 -4.15 -19.62
N LYS A 187 -6.82 -4.74 -19.75
CA LYS A 187 -6.71 -6.20 -19.83
C LYS A 187 -7.39 -6.83 -18.60
N GLY A 188 -8.21 -7.86 -18.83
CA GLY A 188 -8.92 -8.54 -17.73
C GLY A 188 -10.18 -7.80 -17.23
N ALA A 189 -10.65 -6.78 -17.95
CA ALA A 189 -11.90 -6.09 -17.63
C ALA A 189 -13.11 -7.03 -17.48
N ALA A 190 -13.11 -8.18 -18.16
CA ALA A 190 -14.15 -9.18 -18.05
C ALA A 190 -14.14 -9.95 -16.71
N ASP A 191 -13.03 -9.94 -15.96
CA ASP A 191 -12.86 -10.62 -14.68
C ASP A 191 -13.16 -9.71 -13.48
N ASN A 192 -13.88 -8.62 -13.72
CA ASN A 192 -14.05 -7.50 -12.81
C ASN A 192 -14.80 -7.87 -11.52
N LEU A 193 -14.09 -8.03 -10.41
CA LEU A 193 -14.66 -8.01 -9.08
C LEU A 193 -15.05 -6.58 -8.66
N ILE A 194 -14.28 -5.58 -9.12
CA ILE A 194 -14.59 -4.15 -8.94
C ILE A 194 -15.27 -3.66 -10.21
N PRO A 195 -16.58 -3.36 -10.21
CA PRO A 195 -17.28 -2.86 -11.39
C PRO A 195 -16.58 -1.62 -11.97
N ALA A 196 -16.53 -1.52 -13.31
CA ALA A 196 -15.84 -0.44 -14.00
C ALA A 196 -16.31 0.96 -13.56
N GLU A 197 -17.62 1.15 -13.39
CA GLU A 197 -18.19 2.40 -12.86
C GLU A 197 -17.60 2.76 -11.49
N ARG A 198 -17.47 1.79 -10.62
CA ARG A 198 -16.89 1.99 -9.29
C ARG A 198 -15.39 2.32 -9.37
N GLY A 199 -14.66 1.71 -10.29
CA GLY A 199 -13.26 2.07 -10.58
C GLY A 199 -13.13 3.53 -10.98
N ARG A 200 -14.01 4.00 -11.89
CA ARG A 200 -14.06 5.42 -12.31
C ARG A 200 -14.37 6.35 -11.14
N MET A 201 -15.30 5.97 -10.26
CA MET A 201 -15.64 6.77 -9.07
C MET A 201 -14.47 6.89 -8.09
N PHE A 202 -13.67 5.84 -7.89
CA PHE A 202 -12.44 5.91 -7.10
C PHE A 202 -11.42 6.88 -7.72
N THR A 203 -11.20 6.78 -9.02
CA THR A 203 -10.31 7.69 -9.76
C THR A 203 -10.80 9.13 -9.67
N GLU A 204 -12.09 9.38 -9.91
CA GLU A 204 -12.72 10.70 -9.80
C GLU A 204 -12.54 11.31 -8.41
N ALA A 205 -12.79 10.52 -7.35
CA ALA A 205 -12.59 10.95 -5.97
C ALA A 205 -11.13 11.28 -5.66
N TYR A 206 -10.20 10.40 -6.08
CA TYR A 206 -8.78 10.58 -5.80
C TYR A 206 -8.16 11.77 -6.52
N THR A 207 -8.60 12.07 -7.75
CA THR A 207 -8.08 13.17 -8.57
C THR A 207 -8.87 14.47 -8.44
N ASP A 208 -9.89 14.51 -7.57
CA ASP A 208 -10.82 15.64 -7.47
C ASP A 208 -11.46 16.02 -8.82
N GLY A 209 -11.72 15.00 -9.67
CA GLY A 209 -12.27 15.17 -11.00
C GLY A 209 -11.29 15.67 -12.07
N ASP A 210 -10.03 15.93 -11.75
CA ASP A 210 -9.00 16.29 -12.71
C ASP A 210 -8.28 15.04 -13.24
N LEU A 211 -8.86 14.43 -14.28
CA LEU A 211 -8.28 13.23 -14.90
C LEU A 211 -6.93 13.45 -15.58
N THR A 212 -6.44 14.69 -15.72
CA THR A 212 -5.08 14.92 -16.24
C THR A 212 -4.01 14.45 -15.26
N LEU A 213 -4.34 14.43 -13.96
CA LEU A 213 -3.46 13.93 -12.90
C LEU A 213 -3.22 12.42 -12.96
N THR A 214 -4.08 11.66 -13.63
CA THR A 214 -3.94 10.19 -13.70
C THR A 214 -2.69 9.73 -14.43
N ARG A 215 -2.04 10.60 -15.22
CA ARG A 215 -0.76 10.31 -15.89
C ARG A 215 0.47 10.78 -15.12
N ASP A 216 0.27 11.40 -13.96
CA ASP A 216 1.37 11.69 -13.05
C ASP A 216 1.92 10.37 -12.49
N PRO A 217 3.24 10.10 -12.56
CA PRO A 217 3.85 8.85 -12.07
C PRO A 217 3.64 8.61 -10.56
N TYR A 218 3.33 9.62 -9.80
CA TYR A 218 2.98 9.47 -8.38
C TYR A 218 1.48 9.21 -8.14
N CYS A 219 0.66 9.44 -9.15
CA CYS A 219 -0.76 9.03 -9.17
C CYS A 219 -0.93 7.63 -9.77
N SER A 220 -0.23 7.35 -10.86
CA SER A 220 -0.23 6.07 -11.56
C SER A 220 1.21 5.59 -11.82
N PRO A 221 1.79 4.81 -10.93
CA PRO A 221 3.18 4.33 -11.06
C PRO A 221 3.49 3.58 -12.36
N LEU A 222 2.49 2.95 -12.98
CA LEU A 222 2.65 2.30 -14.28
C LEU A 222 2.96 3.30 -15.42
N TRP A 223 2.68 4.59 -15.24
CA TRP A 223 2.99 5.65 -16.21
C TRP A 223 4.33 6.35 -15.95
N ALA A 224 5.10 5.89 -14.94
CA ALA A 224 6.43 6.40 -14.70
C ALA A 224 7.33 6.18 -15.93
N PRO A 225 8.13 7.17 -16.39
CA PRO A 225 9.13 6.94 -17.41
C PRO A 225 10.19 5.93 -16.95
N ASP A 226 10.82 5.23 -17.87
CA ASP A 226 11.72 4.10 -17.54
C ASP A 226 12.90 4.55 -16.66
N GLU A 227 13.38 5.78 -16.82
CA GLU A 227 14.46 6.35 -16.02
C GLU A 227 14.10 6.45 -14.52
N MET A 228 12.81 6.59 -14.19
CA MET A 228 12.36 6.60 -12.79
C MET A 228 12.36 5.19 -12.16
N LEU A 229 12.37 4.14 -12.97
CA LEU A 229 12.38 2.75 -12.50
C LEU A 229 13.81 2.22 -12.24
N GLU A 230 14.84 2.94 -12.70
CA GLU A 230 16.23 2.54 -12.48
C GLU A 230 16.63 2.71 -11.00
N GLY A 231 17.26 1.68 -10.44
CA GLY A 231 17.80 1.74 -9.08
C GLY A 231 16.76 1.62 -7.96
N LEU A 232 15.54 1.18 -8.26
CA LEU A 232 14.53 0.86 -7.26
C LEU A 232 14.97 -0.28 -6.34
N PRO A 233 14.48 -0.34 -5.09
CA PRO A 233 14.74 -1.46 -4.19
C PRO A 233 14.13 -2.76 -4.72
N GLU A 234 14.57 -3.90 -4.19
CA GLU A 234 13.93 -5.19 -4.45
C GLU A 234 12.40 -5.08 -4.33
N ALA A 235 11.68 -5.78 -5.20
CA ALA A 235 10.22 -5.75 -5.24
C ALA A 235 9.63 -7.16 -5.10
N LEU A 236 8.67 -7.30 -4.19
CA LEU A 236 7.73 -8.42 -4.17
C LEU A 236 6.38 -7.91 -4.69
N VAL A 237 5.92 -8.47 -5.79
CA VAL A 237 4.59 -8.19 -6.36
C VAL A 237 3.71 -9.41 -6.16
N VAL A 238 2.63 -9.25 -5.41
CA VAL A 238 1.63 -10.29 -5.15
C VAL A 238 0.34 -9.92 -5.86
N THR A 239 -0.17 -10.83 -6.67
CA THR A 239 -1.40 -10.59 -7.43
C THR A 239 -2.40 -11.73 -7.31
N ALA A 240 -3.67 -11.46 -7.52
CA ALA A 240 -4.76 -12.41 -7.42
C ALA A 240 -5.30 -12.80 -8.80
N GLY A 241 -5.61 -14.09 -8.99
CA GLY A 241 -6.00 -14.65 -10.29
C GLY A 241 -7.34 -14.15 -10.82
N TYR A 242 -8.26 -13.82 -9.91
CA TYR A 242 -9.59 -13.27 -10.23
C TYR A 242 -9.67 -11.76 -10.02
N ASP A 243 -8.53 -11.06 -10.15
CA ASP A 243 -8.43 -9.62 -10.01
C ASP A 243 -8.17 -8.98 -11.38
N ASN A 244 -8.92 -7.96 -11.74
CA ASN A 244 -8.68 -7.20 -12.96
C ASN A 244 -7.38 -6.37 -12.90
N PHE A 245 -6.86 -6.06 -11.71
CA PHE A 245 -5.57 -5.34 -11.55
C PHE A 245 -4.35 -6.23 -11.82
N ARG A 246 -4.51 -7.57 -11.87
CA ARG A 246 -3.38 -8.48 -12.06
C ARG A 246 -2.52 -8.18 -13.28
N PHE A 247 -3.08 -7.63 -14.35
CA PHE A 247 -2.32 -7.33 -15.55
C PHE A 247 -1.49 -6.06 -15.43
N GLU A 248 -1.97 -5.06 -14.70
CA GLU A 248 -1.16 -3.88 -14.38
C GLU A 248 -0.05 -4.21 -13.36
N ASP A 249 -0.30 -5.14 -12.42
CA ASP A 249 0.73 -5.72 -11.56
C ASP A 249 1.83 -6.41 -12.39
N TYR A 250 1.45 -7.22 -13.39
CA TYR A 250 2.40 -7.89 -14.27
C TYR A 250 3.20 -6.88 -15.11
N ASP A 251 2.51 -5.92 -15.72
CA ASP A 251 3.15 -4.92 -16.56
C ASP A 251 4.14 -4.06 -15.76
N TYR A 252 3.79 -3.67 -14.52
CA TYR A 252 4.68 -2.92 -13.64
C TYR A 252 5.89 -3.75 -13.16
N ALA A 253 5.65 -5.01 -12.77
CA ALA A 253 6.71 -5.95 -12.39
C ALA A 253 7.71 -6.17 -13.54
N ILE A 254 7.24 -6.36 -14.76
CA ILE A 254 8.07 -6.54 -15.95
C ILE A 254 8.90 -5.27 -16.24
N ARG A 255 8.30 -4.09 -16.14
CA ARG A 255 9.00 -2.81 -16.33
C ARG A 255 10.10 -2.59 -15.30
N MET A 256 9.80 -2.84 -14.00
CA MET A 256 10.84 -2.77 -12.95
C MET A 256 11.98 -3.76 -13.20
N ALA A 257 11.66 -5.00 -13.60
CA ALA A 257 12.69 -6.01 -13.92
C ALA A 257 13.53 -5.60 -15.13
N ALA A 258 12.92 -5.04 -16.18
CA ALA A 258 13.61 -4.53 -17.34
C ALA A 258 14.56 -3.35 -17.01
N ALA A 259 14.21 -2.53 -16.01
CA ALA A 259 15.05 -1.46 -15.45
C ALA A 259 16.14 -1.96 -14.47
N GLY A 260 16.26 -3.28 -14.27
CA GLY A 260 17.31 -3.89 -13.43
C GLY A 260 16.94 -4.15 -11.98
N THR A 261 15.69 -3.92 -11.57
CA THR A 261 15.22 -4.24 -10.23
C THR A 261 15.08 -5.75 -10.05
N LYS A 262 15.53 -6.29 -8.91
CA LYS A 262 15.23 -7.67 -8.52
C LYS A 262 13.76 -7.79 -8.15
N VAL A 263 12.97 -8.48 -8.98
CA VAL A 263 11.52 -8.62 -8.82
C VAL A 263 11.13 -10.07 -8.56
N THR A 264 10.34 -10.29 -7.54
CA THR A 264 9.59 -11.54 -7.33
C THR A 264 8.12 -11.26 -7.62
N LEU A 265 7.56 -11.96 -8.60
CA LEU A 265 6.12 -11.87 -8.94
C LEU A 265 5.43 -13.18 -8.59
N LYS A 266 4.38 -13.11 -7.77
CA LYS A 266 3.57 -14.26 -7.37
C LYS A 266 2.09 -14.01 -7.61
N CYS A 267 1.48 -14.85 -8.45
CA CYS A 267 0.03 -14.89 -8.63
C CYS A 267 -0.60 -16.00 -7.78
N TYR A 268 -1.60 -15.66 -6.98
CA TYR A 268 -2.47 -16.59 -6.28
C TYR A 268 -3.73 -16.81 -7.12
N THR A 269 -3.71 -17.88 -7.90
CA THR A 269 -4.62 -18.09 -9.03
C THR A 269 -6.07 -18.34 -8.66
N ARG A 270 -6.35 -18.66 -7.39
CA ARG A 270 -7.70 -18.91 -6.87
C ARG A 270 -8.21 -17.79 -5.97
N SER A 271 -7.46 -16.70 -5.86
CA SER A 271 -7.75 -15.59 -4.97
C SER A 271 -8.36 -14.40 -5.70
N ASN A 272 -9.13 -13.61 -4.96
CA ASN A 272 -9.74 -12.36 -5.39
C ASN A 272 -8.97 -11.15 -4.86
N HIS A 273 -9.32 -9.95 -5.35
CA HIS A 273 -8.79 -8.70 -4.84
C HIS A 273 -8.96 -8.56 -3.32
N GLY A 274 -7.91 -8.19 -2.60
CA GLY A 274 -7.97 -7.99 -1.15
C GLY A 274 -7.80 -9.25 -0.30
N PHE A 275 -7.57 -10.43 -0.91
CA PHE A 275 -7.56 -11.72 -0.22
C PHE A 275 -6.63 -11.77 1.00
N LEU A 276 -5.49 -11.09 0.98
CA LEU A 276 -4.51 -11.10 2.08
C LEU A 276 -5.09 -10.52 3.37
N VAL A 277 -5.70 -9.33 3.30
CA VAL A 277 -6.21 -8.61 4.49
C VAL A 277 -7.64 -8.99 4.84
N HIS A 278 -8.42 -9.52 3.88
CA HIS A 278 -9.76 -10.04 4.14
C HIS A 278 -9.75 -11.48 4.66
N CYS A 279 -8.58 -12.13 4.70
CA CYS A 279 -8.39 -13.52 5.14
C CYS A 279 -9.26 -14.51 4.34
N THR A 280 -9.25 -14.37 3.01
CA THR A 280 -10.01 -15.24 2.09
C THR A 280 -9.08 -16.07 1.22
N GLU A 281 -9.56 -17.16 0.66
CA GLU A 281 -8.87 -18.05 -0.29
C GLU A 281 -7.45 -18.45 0.17
N GLU A 282 -6.42 -18.03 -0.57
CA GLU A 282 -5.02 -18.41 -0.35
C GLU A 282 -4.27 -17.42 0.59
N TRP A 283 -4.97 -16.70 1.45
CA TRP A 283 -4.43 -15.60 2.26
C TRP A 283 -3.28 -16.00 3.19
N GLU A 284 -3.34 -17.21 3.80
CA GLU A 284 -2.29 -17.69 4.72
C GLU A 284 -0.95 -17.80 3.98
N ALA A 285 -0.97 -18.51 2.83
CA ALA A 285 0.22 -18.67 2.02
C ALA A 285 0.73 -17.32 1.46
N GLY A 286 -0.18 -16.40 1.15
CA GLY A 286 0.16 -15.06 0.70
C GLY A 286 0.84 -14.24 1.80
N GLN A 287 0.28 -14.23 3.01
CA GLN A 287 0.90 -13.54 4.14
C GLN A 287 2.24 -14.15 4.55
N GLU A 288 2.37 -15.49 4.51
CA GLU A 288 3.65 -16.17 4.76
C GLU A 288 4.73 -15.74 3.78
N LEU A 289 4.39 -15.63 2.49
CA LEU A 289 5.31 -15.15 1.46
C LEU A 289 5.75 -13.70 1.75
N VAL A 290 4.82 -12.81 2.02
CA VAL A 290 5.09 -11.39 2.32
C VAL A 290 5.98 -11.26 3.56
N ILE A 291 5.59 -11.91 4.67
CA ILE A 291 6.36 -11.91 5.93
C ILE A 291 7.76 -12.48 5.70
N GLY A 292 7.87 -13.57 4.93
CA GLY A 292 9.15 -14.19 4.58
C GLY A 292 10.07 -13.23 3.83
N ALA A 293 9.53 -12.50 2.85
CA ALA A 293 10.28 -11.51 2.09
C ALA A 293 10.77 -10.35 2.98
N ILE A 294 9.88 -9.77 3.82
CA ILE A 294 10.25 -8.70 4.75
C ILE A 294 11.35 -9.17 5.72
N ARG A 295 11.23 -10.40 6.25
CA ARG A 295 12.22 -10.97 7.18
C ARG A 295 13.59 -11.14 6.55
N GLN A 296 13.67 -11.45 5.25
CA GLN A 296 14.91 -11.69 4.52
C GLN A 296 15.52 -10.43 3.91
N ALA A 297 14.72 -9.39 3.74
CA ALA A 297 15.17 -8.17 3.11
C ALA A 297 16.30 -7.47 3.89
N GLY A 298 17.32 -7.02 3.16
CA GLY A 298 18.46 -6.31 3.73
C GLY A 298 19.46 -7.17 4.55
N LEU A 299 19.33 -8.51 4.48
CA LEU A 299 20.31 -9.45 5.10
C LEU A 299 21.52 -9.67 4.21
#